data_e9ecb50f26123b38d22c80df4ab49b34
#
_entry.id   e9ecb50f26123b38d22c80df4ab49b34
#
_cell.length_a   1.000
_cell.length_b   1.000
_cell.length_c   1.000
_cell.angle_alpha   90.00
_cell.angle_beta   90.00
_cell.angle_gamma   90.00
#
_symmetry.space_group_name_H-M   'P 1'
#
loop_
_entity.id
_entity.type
_entity.pdbx_description
1 polymer ?
#
loop_
_entity_poly.entity_id
_entity_poly.type
_entity_poly.pdbx_seq_one_letter_code
_entity_poly.pdbx_strand_id
1 'polypeptide(L)'
;YEKDLERAGLDIGKPEDIFSDEGQAIRLRSKQKTKARQSGWVDGRLGIIIDGTGKDVTKIGRQKALLDQLGYQCAMIFANTSLEVAQIRNKERARTLPEKSVEQMWNGVQKNIGAFQSLFGSSHFIIVDNNEAGEDVFQKVYKRIRSLVTKKPTKRQAKQWIANELKKKDRR
;
A
#
# COMPACT_ATOMS: atom_id res chain seq x y z
N TYR A 1 10.07 -9.85 -9.08
CA TYR A 1 11.02 -8.84 -9.53
C TYR A 1 12.44 -9.20 -9.11
N GLU A 2 12.76 -9.30 -7.80
CA GLU A 2 14.10 -9.65 -7.31
C GLU A 2 14.60 -10.96 -7.91
N LYS A 3 13.82 -12.04 -7.80
CA LYS A 3 14.15 -13.33 -8.41
C LYS A 3 14.31 -13.27 -9.94
N ASP A 4 13.65 -12.35 -10.61
CA ASP A 4 13.79 -12.21 -12.06
C ASP A 4 15.06 -11.42 -12.41
N LEU A 5 15.51 -10.48 -11.54
CA LEU A 5 16.83 -9.84 -11.65
C LEU A 5 17.96 -10.85 -11.42
N GLU A 6 17.89 -11.62 -10.33
CA GLU A 6 18.86 -12.67 -10.03
C GLU A 6 19.02 -13.69 -11.19
N ARG A 7 17.90 -14.12 -11.79
CA ARG A 7 17.93 -15.03 -12.96
C ARG A 7 18.57 -14.40 -14.19
N ALA A 8 18.54 -13.08 -14.31
CA ALA A 8 19.21 -12.33 -15.35
C ALA A 8 20.67 -11.98 -14.99
N GLY A 9 21.17 -12.42 -13.83
CA GLY A 9 22.52 -12.09 -13.36
C GLY A 9 22.66 -10.64 -12.86
N LEU A 10 21.56 -9.96 -12.58
CA LEU A 10 21.52 -8.58 -12.11
C LEU A 10 21.35 -8.53 -10.58
N ASP A 11 22.04 -7.59 -9.96
CA ASP A 11 22.05 -7.39 -8.51
C ASP A 11 21.14 -6.21 -8.11
N ILE A 12 20.13 -6.47 -7.27
CA ILE A 12 19.24 -5.44 -6.76
C ILE A 12 19.96 -4.40 -5.87
N GLY A 13 21.12 -4.76 -5.30
CA GLY A 13 21.96 -3.85 -4.51
C GLY A 13 22.71 -2.84 -5.38
N LYS A 14 22.83 -3.08 -6.67
CA LYS A 14 23.58 -2.24 -7.61
C LYS A 14 22.65 -1.33 -8.41
N PRO A 15 22.72 0.00 -8.23
CA PRO A 15 21.92 0.93 -9.00
C PRO A 15 22.09 0.78 -10.52
N GLU A 16 23.31 0.53 -10.99
CA GLU A 16 23.64 0.32 -12.40
C GLU A 16 22.85 -0.85 -13.01
N ASP A 17 22.70 -1.95 -12.29
CA ASP A 17 21.94 -3.12 -12.74
C ASP A 17 20.43 -2.82 -12.77
N ILE A 18 19.93 -2.15 -11.72
CA ILE A 18 18.51 -1.78 -11.62
C ILE A 18 18.11 -0.80 -12.74
N PHE A 19 18.96 0.16 -13.04
CA PHE A 19 18.69 1.20 -14.04
C PHE A 19 19.16 0.84 -15.46
N SER A 20 19.76 -0.33 -15.66
CA SER A 20 20.04 -0.86 -16.98
C SER A 20 18.77 -1.08 -17.79
N ASP A 21 18.86 -1.15 -19.10
CA ASP A 21 17.70 -1.41 -19.98
C ASP A 21 17.05 -2.75 -19.65
N GLU A 22 17.85 -3.78 -19.35
CA GLU A 22 17.36 -5.09 -18.95
C GLU A 22 16.68 -5.06 -17.59
N GLY A 23 17.26 -4.39 -16.58
CA GLY A 23 16.68 -4.19 -15.26
C GLY A 23 15.33 -3.45 -15.33
N GLN A 24 15.23 -2.42 -16.17
CA GLN A 24 13.98 -1.69 -16.39
C GLN A 24 12.94 -2.52 -17.17
N ALA A 25 13.34 -3.34 -18.11
CA ALA A 25 12.45 -4.26 -18.82
C ALA A 25 11.85 -5.32 -17.85
N ILE A 26 12.67 -5.89 -16.97
CA ILE A 26 12.23 -6.80 -15.91
C ILE A 26 11.24 -6.10 -14.96
N ARG A 27 11.54 -4.88 -14.56
CA ARG A 27 10.67 -4.05 -13.71
C ARG A 27 9.31 -3.79 -14.36
N LEU A 28 9.30 -3.48 -15.65
CA LEU A 28 8.06 -3.24 -16.41
C LEU A 28 7.19 -4.50 -16.46
N ARG A 29 7.78 -5.66 -16.80
CA ARG A 29 7.08 -6.95 -16.80
C ARG A 29 6.49 -7.29 -15.42
N SER A 30 7.25 -7.07 -14.34
CA SER A 30 6.78 -7.30 -12.97
C SER A 30 5.61 -6.40 -12.60
N LYS A 31 5.64 -5.12 -13.01
CA LYS A 31 4.50 -4.19 -12.83
C LYS A 31 3.26 -4.64 -13.59
N GLN A 32 3.41 -5.12 -14.83
CA GLN A 32 2.29 -5.62 -15.64
C GLN A 32 1.64 -6.85 -14.99
N LYS A 33 2.44 -7.82 -14.53
CA LYS A 33 1.96 -9.00 -13.79
C LYS A 33 1.21 -8.61 -12.51
N THR A 34 1.77 -7.68 -11.73
CA THR A 34 1.13 -7.18 -10.50
C THR A 34 -0.20 -6.52 -10.80
N LYS A 35 -0.26 -5.69 -11.86
CA LYS A 35 -1.50 -5.02 -12.27
C LYS A 35 -2.57 -6.00 -12.73
N ALA A 36 -2.20 -7.02 -13.49
CA ALA A 36 -3.12 -8.07 -13.93
C ALA A 36 -3.70 -8.87 -12.75
N ARG A 37 -2.86 -9.25 -11.78
CA ARG A 37 -3.32 -9.91 -10.54
C ARG A 37 -4.24 -9.02 -9.72
N GLN A 38 -3.90 -7.74 -9.57
CA GLN A 38 -4.74 -6.77 -8.85
C GLN A 38 -6.12 -6.65 -9.50
N SER A 39 -6.20 -6.62 -10.84
CA SER A 39 -7.49 -6.60 -11.55
C SER A 39 -8.34 -7.83 -11.18
N GLY A 40 -7.79 -9.04 -11.27
CA GLY A 40 -8.52 -10.26 -10.91
C GLY A 40 -9.01 -10.26 -9.45
N TRP A 41 -8.20 -9.76 -8.51
CA TRP A 41 -8.61 -9.63 -7.11
C TRP A 41 -9.72 -8.61 -6.91
N VAL A 42 -9.64 -7.47 -7.62
CA VAL A 42 -10.69 -6.44 -7.61
C VAL A 42 -11.99 -6.98 -8.20
N ASP A 43 -11.93 -7.71 -9.31
CA ASP A 43 -13.09 -8.33 -9.94
C ASP A 43 -13.76 -9.35 -9.00
N GLY A 44 -12.95 -10.14 -8.29
CA GLY A 44 -13.41 -11.08 -7.25
C GLY A 44 -13.81 -10.43 -5.92
N ARG A 45 -13.69 -9.11 -5.77
CA ARG A 45 -13.95 -8.38 -4.50
C ARG A 45 -13.17 -8.93 -3.31
N LEU A 46 -11.96 -9.43 -3.55
CA LEU A 46 -11.08 -9.91 -2.48
C LEU A 46 -10.51 -8.73 -1.68
N GLY A 47 -10.14 -8.98 -0.41
CA GLY A 47 -9.42 -8.00 0.40
C GLY A 47 -8.08 -7.64 -0.24
N ILE A 48 -7.74 -6.35 -0.26
CA ILE A 48 -6.53 -5.84 -0.91
C ILE A 48 -5.75 -4.98 0.08
N ILE A 49 -4.45 -5.23 0.18
CA ILE A 49 -3.49 -4.35 0.85
C ILE A 49 -2.65 -3.71 -0.26
N ILE A 50 -2.63 -2.38 -0.29
CA ILE A 50 -1.84 -1.59 -1.23
C ILE A 50 -0.73 -0.92 -0.44
N ASP A 51 0.49 -1.41 -0.61
CA ASP A 51 1.68 -0.77 -0.04
C ASP A 51 2.10 0.44 -0.87
N GLY A 52 2.49 1.51 -0.19
CA GLY A 52 2.92 2.74 -0.83
C GLY A 52 3.56 3.73 0.14
N THR A 53 4.28 4.68 -0.41
CA THR A 53 5.06 5.66 0.36
C THR A 53 4.26 6.84 0.91
N GLY A 54 2.97 6.96 0.58
CA GLY A 54 2.18 8.14 0.96
C GLY A 54 2.61 9.45 0.28
N LYS A 55 3.39 9.37 -0.80
CA LYS A 55 3.94 10.55 -1.48
C LYS A 55 2.91 11.32 -2.33
N ASP A 56 1.96 10.61 -2.93
CA ASP A 56 1.06 11.14 -3.94
C ASP A 56 -0.40 11.00 -3.51
N VAL A 57 -0.93 12.07 -2.91
CA VAL A 57 -2.33 12.14 -2.44
C VAL A 57 -3.31 11.98 -3.59
N THR A 58 -3.03 12.58 -4.75
CA THR A 58 -3.92 12.52 -5.92
C THR A 58 -4.06 11.11 -6.45
N LYS A 59 -2.96 10.37 -6.56
CA LYS A 59 -2.97 8.97 -6.98
C LYS A 59 -3.74 8.09 -6.00
N ILE A 60 -3.48 8.26 -4.70
CA ILE A 60 -4.17 7.50 -3.65
C ILE A 60 -5.65 7.83 -3.64
N GLY A 61 -6.02 9.09 -3.79
CA GLY A 61 -7.41 9.54 -3.89
C GLY A 61 -8.15 8.92 -5.07
N ARG A 62 -7.52 8.86 -6.25
CA ARG A 62 -8.10 8.20 -7.44
C ARG A 62 -8.29 6.70 -7.21
N GLN A 63 -7.29 6.01 -6.62
CA GLN A 63 -7.40 4.59 -6.29
C GLN A 63 -8.55 4.33 -5.31
N LYS A 64 -8.64 5.14 -4.25
CA LYS A 64 -9.72 5.06 -3.27
C LYS A 64 -11.08 5.27 -3.93
N ALA A 65 -11.24 6.29 -4.77
CA ALA A 65 -12.49 6.58 -5.46
C ALA A 65 -12.97 5.41 -6.34
N LEU A 66 -12.06 4.80 -7.10
CA LEU A 66 -12.36 3.61 -7.90
C LEU A 66 -12.81 2.42 -7.02
N LEU A 67 -12.10 2.16 -5.93
CA LEU A 67 -12.45 1.09 -5.01
C LEU A 67 -13.79 1.37 -4.30
N ASP A 68 -14.05 2.62 -3.92
CA ASP A 68 -15.32 3.05 -3.32
C ASP A 68 -16.51 2.82 -4.26
N GLN A 69 -16.37 3.13 -5.56
CA GLN A 69 -17.38 2.87 -6.60
C GLN A 69 -17.70 1.38 -6.73
N LEU A 70 -16.73 0.51 -6.51
CA LEU A 70 -16.88 -0.93 -6.51
C LEU A 70 -17.46 -1.50 -5.20
N GLY A 71 -17.65 -0.65 -4.19
CA GLY A 71 -18.22 -1.02 -2.90
C GLY A 71 -17.21 -1.34 -1.81
N TYR A 72 -15.90 -1.22 -2.06
CA TYR A 72 -14.90 -1.42 -1.01
C TYR A 72 -15.02 -0.37 0.11
N GLN A 73 -14.75 -0.79 1.33
CA GLN A 73 -14.46 0.10 2.45
C GLN A 73 -12.95 0.24 2.55
N CYS A 74 -12.47 1.46 2.31
CA CYS A 74 -11.04 1.75 2.29
C CYS A 74 -10.60 2.36 3.62
N ALA A 75 -9.52 1.88 4.17
CA ALA A 75 -8.83 2.47 5.32
C ALA A 75 -7.36 2.68 4.99
N MET A 76 -6.73 3.65 5.63
CA MET A 76 -5.31 3.92 5.51
C MET A 76 -4.63 3.73 6.86
N ILE A 77 -3.55 2.96 6.85
CA ILE A 77 -2.62 2.85 7.96
C ILE A 77 -1.38 3.62 7.57
N PHE A 78 -1.10 4.65 8.31
CA PHE A 78 0.03 5.54 8.09
C PHE A 78 1.10 5.27 9.15
N ALA A 79 2.14 4.53 8.77
CA ALA A 79 3.29 4.31 9.64
C ALA A 79 4.16 5.58 9.62
N ASN A 80 4.17 6.29 10.73
CA ASN A 80 4.90 7.53 10.91
C ASN A 80 6.19 7.31 11.69
N THR A 81 7.25 7.98 11.28
CA THR A 81 8.53 8.05 12.01
C THR A 81 9.02 9.49 12.06
N SER A 82 9.87 9.82 13.02
CA SER A 82 10.65 11.06 12.99
C SER A 82 11.65 11.04 11.82
N LEU A 83 12.10 12.21 11.40
CA LEU A 83 13.13 12.33 10.37
C LEU A 83 14.43 11.64 10.80
N GLU A 84 14.79 11.78 12.07
CA GLU A 84 15.98 11.16 12.65
C GLU A 84 15.94 9.63 12.52
N VAL A 85 14.84 8.99 12.93
CA VAL A 85 14.66 7.54 12.79
C VAL A 85 14.65 7.11 11.34
N ALA A 86 14.04 7.89 10.44
CA ALA A 86 14.03 7.61 9.02
C ALA A 86 15.46 7.66 8.43
N GLN A 87 16.31 8.60 8.88
CA GLN A 87 17.71 8.69 8.45
C GLN A 87 18.55 7.54 9.01
N ILE A 88 18.40 7.18 10.29
CA ILE A 88 19.09 6.04 10.89
C ILE A 88 18.77 4.76 10.10
N ARG A 89 17.48 4.47 9.91
CA ARG A 89 17.05 3.28 9.17
C ARG A 89 17.48 3.29 7.70
N ASN A 90 17.62 4.47 7.09
CA ASN A 90 18.16 4.58 5.74
C ASN A 90 19.62 4.13 5.68
N LYS A 91 20.44 4.47 6.70
CA LYS A 91 21.87 4.07 6.78
C LYS A 91 22.03 2.55 6.97
N GLU A 92 21.06 1.90 7.61
CA GLU A 92 21.09 0.45 7.88
C GLU A 92 20.65 -0.40 6.67
N ARG A 93 20.12 0.22 5.62
CA ARG A 93 19.66 -0.51 4.43
C ARG A 93 20.84 -0.86 3.52
N ALA A 94 20.75 -2.01 2.85
CA ALA A 94 21.70 -2.39 1.80
C ALA A 94 21.81 -1.34 0.68
N ARG A 95 20.72 -0.61 0.42
CA ARG A 95 20.68 0.52 -0.52
C ARG A 95 20.27 1.79 0.22
N THR A 96 21.21 2.69 0.39
CA THR A 96 21.03 3.98 1.04
C THR A 96 20.68 5.08 0.04
N LEU A 97 20.02 6.12 0.54
CA LEU A 97 19.76 7.37 -0.19
C LEU A 97 20.54 8.51 0.47
N PRO A 98 20.89 9.57 -0.28
CA PRO A 98 21.45 10.79 0.34
C PRO A 98 20.50 11.35 1.41
N GLU A 99 21.04 11.80 2.53
CA GLU A 99 20.26 12.33 3.67
C GLU A 99 19.27 13.42 3.25
N LYS A 100 19.71 14.34 2.40
CA LYS A 100 18.86 15.40 1.83
C LYS A 100 17.66 14.86 1.05
N SER A 101 17.83 13.74 0.35
CA SER A 101 16.73 13.08 -0.37
C SER A 101 15.73 12.44 0.58
N VAL A 102 16.23 11.83 1.68
CA VAL A 102 15.36 11.28 2.73
C VAL A 102 14.53 12.39 3.38
N GLU A 103 15.19 13.50 3.74
CA GLU A 103 14.52 14.67 4.33
C GLU A 103 13.43 15.25 3.41
N GLN A 104 13.74 15.44 2.13
CA GLN A 104 12.77 15.94 1.15
C GLN A 104 11.55 15.01 1.01
N MET A 105 11.80 13.70 0.94
CA MET A 105 10.72 12.71 0.87
C MET A 105 9.90 12.68 2.15
N TRP A 106 10.55 12.70 3.32
CA TRP A 106 9.89 12.72 4.61
C TRP A 106 9.00 13.97 4.74
N ASN A 107 9.53 15.16 4.48
CA ASN A 107 8.78 16.41 4.49
C ASN A 107 7.57 16.37 3.54
N GLY A 108 7.75 15.81 2.33
CA GLY A 108 6.67 15.66 1.36
C GLY A 108 5.54 14.76 1.87
N VAL A 109 5.88 13.69 2.57
CA VAL A 109 4.91 12.75 3.14
C VAL A 109 4.21 13.36 4.37
N GLN A 110 4.93 14.06 5.25
CA GLN A 110 4.34 14.73 6.42
C GLN A 110 3.27 15.77 6.03
N LYS A 111 3.52 16.54 4.98
CA LYS A 111 2.56 17.53 4.46
C LYS A 111 1.25 16.90 3.99
N ASN A 112 1.25 15.61 3.66
CA ASN A 112 0.09 14.88 3.16
C ASN A 112 -0.83 14.33 4.25
N ILE A 113 -0.42 14.31 5.52
CA ILE A 113 -1.18 13.69 6.62
C ILE A 113 -2.59 14.28 6.73
N GLY A 114 -2.72 15.62 6.74
CA GLY A 114 -4.02 16.27 6.82
C GLY A 114 -4.94 15.94 5.63
N ALA A 115 -4.36 15.88 4.43
CA ALA A 115 -5.10 15.49 3.23
C ALA A 115 -5.57 14.02 3.29
N PHE A 116 -4.76 13.10 3.80
CA PHE A 116 -5.16 11.71 4.02
C PHE A 116 -6.23 11.59 5.10
N GLN A 117 -6.12 12.34 6.19
CA GLN A 117 -7.15 12.38 7.22
C GLN A 117 -8.50 12.83 6.66
N SER A 118 -8.50 13.86 5.81
CA SER A 118 -9.72 14.32 5.13
C SER A 118 -10.24 13.28 4.13
N LEU A 119 -9.36 12.61 3.39
CA LEU A 119 -9.72 11.64 2.36
C LEU A 119 -10.33 10.35 2.92
N PHE A 120 -9.80 9.83 4.03
CA PHE A 120 -10.23 8.57 4.63
C PHE A 120 -11.20 8.76 5.80
N GLY A 121 -11.22 9.95 6.42
CA GLY A 121 -11.94 10.23 7.64
C GLY A 121 -11.25 9.63 8.87
N SER A 122 -11.49 10.21 10.04
CA SER A 122 -10.81 9.85 11.30
C SER A 122 -11.02 8.39 11.74
N SER A 123 -12.14 7.78 11.36
CA SER A 123 -12.42 6.38 11.68
C SER A 123 -11.65 5.36 10.82
N HIS A 124 -11.21 5.76 9.63
CA HIS A 124 -10.53 4.92 8.65
C HIS A 124 -9.09 5.39 8.33
N PHE A 125 -8.61 6.42 9.01
CA PHE A 125 -7.23 6.87 8.96
C PHE A 125 -6.55 6.56 10.30
N ILE A 126 -5.57 5.66 10.27
CA ILE A 126 -4.86 5.17 11.44
C ILE A 126 -3.41 5.61 11.33
N ILE A 127 -2.98 6.52 12.21
CA ILE A 127 -1.57 6.87 12.33
C ILE A 127 -0.95 5.93 13.37
N VAL A 128 0.17 5.34 13.00
CA VAL A 128 0.97 4.45 13.86
C VAL A 128 2.32 5.10 14.08
N ASP A 129 2.66 5.36 15.33
CA ASP A 129 4.02 5.74 15.69
C ASP A 129 4.93 4.52 15.54
N ASN A 130 5.87 4.62 14.60
CA ASN A 130 6.82 3.58 14.27
C ASN A 130 8.26 3.96 14.60
N ASN A 131 8.47 4.88 15.55
CA ASN A 131 9.82 5.24 16.00
C ASN A 131 10.46 4.08 16.77
N GLU A 132 9.76 3.60 17.80
CA GLU A 132 10.18 2.48 18.65
C GLU A 132 9.06 1.44 18.75
N ALA A 133 8.56 1.01 17.57
CA ALA A 133 7.40 0.13 17.51
C ALA A 133 7.75 -1.26 18.08
N GLY A 134 7.26 -1.53 19.30
CA GLY A 134 7.30 -2.83 19.94
C GLY A 134 6.02 -3.64 19.70
N GLU A 135 5.97 -4.83 20.31
CA GLU A 135 4.84 -5.77 20.17
C GLU A 135 3.50 -5.15 20.58
N ASP A 136 3.48 -4.27 21.58
CA ASP A 136 2.26 -3.57 22.04
C ASP A 136 1.64 -2.68 20.96
N VAL A 137 2.47 -2.00 20.17
CA VAL A 137 2.03 -1.17 19.03
C VAL A 137 1.42 -2.06 17.97
N PHE A 138 2.08 -3.17 17.61
CA PHE A 138 1.55 -4.13 16.64
C PHE A 138 0.21 -4.72 17.10
N GLN A 139 0.06 -5.07 18.36
CA GLN A 139 -1.19 -5.60 18.90
C GLN A 139 -2.34 -4.58 18.85
N LYS A 140 -2.08 -3.30 19.17
CA LYS A 140 -3.07 -2.22 19.04
C LYS A 140 -3.51 -2.03 17.59
N VAL A 141 -2.57 -1.98 16.66
CA VAL A 141 -2.83 -1.83 15.22
C VAL A 141 -3.60 -3.04 14.71
N TYR A 142 -3.19 -4.26 15.06
CA TYR A 142 -3.87 -5.50 14.69
C TYR A 142 -5.34 -5.51 15.13
N LYS A 143 -5.61 -5.20 16.41
CA LYS A 143 -6.99 -5.13 16.92
C LYS A 143 -7.84 -4.15 16.13
N ARG A 144 -7.28 -2.98 15.77
CA ARG A 144 -7.99 -1.96 15.00
C ARG A 144 -8.25 -2.40 13.56
N ILE A 145 -7.26 -2.99 12.88
CA ILE A 145 -7.41 -3.56 11.55
C ILE A 145 -8.45 -4.68 11.56
N ARG A 146 -8.34 -5.62 12.51
CA ARG A 146 -9.31 -6.71 12.67
C ARG A 146 -10.74 -6.19 12.79
N SER A 147 -10.95 -5.14 13.58
CA SER A 147 -12.27 -4.53 13.74
C SER A 147 -12.81 -3.91 12.44
N LEU A 148 -11.94 -3.47 11.54
CA LEU A 148 -12.34 -2.94 10.23
C LEU A 148 -12.68 -4.06 9.25
N VAL A 149 -11.84 -5.09 9.15
CA VAL A 149 -11.98 -6.16 8.15
C VAL A 149 -13.07 -7.19 8.49
N THR A 150 -13.44 -7.32 9.77
CA THR A 150 -14.52 -8.23 10.19
C THR A 150 -15.91 -7.62 10.08
N LYS A 151 -16.02 -6.32 9.84
CA LYS A 151 -17.33 -5.67 9.65
C LYS A 151 -17.96 -6.10 8.33
N LYS A 152 -19.26 -6.41 8.38
CA LYS A 152 -20.03 -6.69 7.17
C LYS A 152 -20.04 -5.45 6.25
N PRO A 153 -19.97 -5.64 4.93
CA PRO A 153 -20.05 -4.53 3.98
C PRO A 153 -21.35 -3.74 4.14
N THR A 154 -21.24 -2.41 4.23
CA THR A 154 -22.40 -1.52 4.41
C THR A 154 -22.81 -0.84 3.13
N LYS A 155 -21.90 -0.66 2.17
CA LYS A 155 -22.16 0.01 0.90
C LYS A 155 -23.13 -0.77 0.02
N ARG A 156 -24.04 -0.06 -0.63
CA ARG A 156 -25.06 -0.63 -1.53
C ARG A 156 -24.44 -1.50 -2.62
N GLN A 157 -23.38 -1.03 -3.26
CA GLN A 157 -22.69 -1.74 -4.34
C GLN A 157 -22.15 -3.10 -3.87
N ALA A 158 -21.55 -3.15 -2.67
CA ALA A 158 -21.05 -4.39 -2.10
C ALA A 158 -22.18 -5.38 -1.80
N LYS A 159 -23.26 -4.90 -1.20
CA LYS A 159 -24.46 -5.73 -0.90
C LYS A 159 -25.08 -6.30 -2.18
N GLN A 160 -25.20 -5.47 -3.21
CA GLN A 160 -25.72 -5.88 -4.52
C GLN A 160 -24.85 -6.97 -5.17
N TRP A 161 -23.54 -6.75 -5.17
CA TRP A 161 -22.59 -7.73 -5.72
C TRP A 161 -22.69 -9.07 -4.99
N ILE A 162 -22.68 -9.06 -3.65
CA ILE A 162 -22.82 -10.27 -2.82
C ILE A 162 -24.13 -11.01 -3.15
N ALA A 163 -25.26 -10.29 -3.21
CA ALA A 163 -26.54 -10.89 -3.54
C ALA A 163 -26.56 -11.54 -4.93
N ASN A 164 -25.90 -10.90 -5.91
CA ASN A 164 -25.81 -11.45 -7.26
C ASN A 164 -24.94 -12.71 -7.30
N GLU A 165 -23.82 -12.74 -6.56
CA GLU A 165 -22.94 -13.93 -6.51
C GLU A 165 -23.62 -15.12 -5.79
N LEU A 166 -24.35 -14.86 -4.73
CA LEU A 166 -25.14 -15.90 -4.06
C LEU A 166 -26.18 -16.53 -5.02
N LYS A 167 -26.93 -15.72 -5.77
CA LYS A 167 -27.88 -16.23 -6.77
C LYS A 167 -27.22 -17.07 -7.86
N LYS A 168 -25.98 -16.76 -8.25
CA LYS A 168 -25.25 -17.59 -9.23
C LYS A 168 -24.83 -18.93 -8.64
N LYS A 169 -24.48 -18.95 -7.35
CA LYS A 169 -24.09 -20.17 -6.64
C LYS A 169 -25.28 -21.14 -6.48
N ASP A 170 -26.47 -20.62 -6.18
CA ASP A 170 -27.70 -21.42 -6.00
C ASP A 170 -28.21 -22.05 -7.31
N ARG A 171 -27.69 -21.60 -8.48
CA ARG A 171 -28.03 -22.15 -9.81
C ARG A 171 -27.08 -23.23 -10.31
N ARG A 172 -26.05 -23.56 -9.54
CA ARG A 172 -25.07 -24.62 -9.84
C ARG A 172 -25.35 -25.85 -8.99
#